data_8d16a0fea11455685e58da189316d387
#
_entry.id   8d16a0fea11455685e58da189316d387
#
_cell.length_a   1.000
_cell.length_b   1.000
_cell.length_c   1.000
_cell.angle_alpha   90.00
_cell.angle_beta   90.00
_cell.angle_gamma   90.00
#
_symmetry.space_group_name_H-M   'P 1'
#
loop_
_entity.id
_entity.type
_entity.pdbx_description
1 polymer ?
#
loop_
_entity_poly.entity_id
_entity_poly.type
_entity_poly.pdbx_seq_one_letter_code
_entity_poly.pdbx_strand_id
1 'polypeptide(L)'
;MKQYPPFSVSMCVYGKDDPAFFDMAVESIVQQTVPPNEIVLTVDGPIPECIQTVIEKYRKKMTMIPFQVIYLERNMGHGEARRVSFEHCTHELIALMDAD
;
A
#
# COMPACT_ATOMS: atom_id res chain seq x y z
N MET A 1 10.00 -13.12 24.97
CA MET A 1 9.78 -12.68 23.57
C MET A 1 8.73 -11.57 23.54
N LYS A 2 9.09 -10.46 22.90
CA LYS A 2 8.10 -9.36 22.76
C LYS A 2 7.10 -9.69 21.67
N GLN A 3 5.83 -9.45 21.96
CA GLN A 3 4.77 -9.52 20.97
C GLN A 3 4.30 -8.11 20.67
N TYR A 4 4.08 -7.83 19.41
CA TYR A 4 3.57 -6.55 18.97
C TYR A 4 2.11 -6.73 18.55
N PRO A 5 1.24 -5.75 18.81
CA PRO A 5 -0.13 -5.85 18.35
C PRO A 5 -0.16 -5.89 16.81
N PRO A 6 -1.09 -6.64 16.23
CA PRO A 6 -1.20 -6.68 14.78
C PRO A 6 -1.59 -5.32 14.23
N PHE A 7 -1.07 -4.99 13.05
CA PHE A 7 -1.41 -3.73 12.43
C PHE A 7 -1.42 -3.85 10.91
N SER A 8 -2.17 -2.95 10.29
CA SER A 8 -2.27 -2.83 8.85
C SER A 8 -1.48 -1.62 8.39
N VAL A 9 -0.92 -1.68 7.18
CA VAL A 9 -0.38 -0.50 6.52
C VAL A 9 -1.36 -0.08 5.43
N SER A 10 -1.75 1.19 5.44
CA SER A 10 -2.61 1.78 4.43
C SER A 10 -1.78 2.70 3.54
N MET A 11 -1.84 2.49 2.23
CA MET A 11 -1.08 3.24 1.26
C MET A 11 -1.96 3.58 0.07
N CYS A 12 -1.77 4.76 -0.52
CA CYS A 12 -2.45 5.17 -1.74
C CYS A 12 -1.41 5.59 -2.76
N VAL A 13 -1.70 5.31 -4.03
CA VAL A 13 -0.85 5.72 -5.15
C VAL A 13 -1.75 6.21 -6.27
N TYR A 14 -1.26 7.19 -7.05
CA TYR A 14 -2.00 7.68 -8.21
C TYR A 14 -1.05 7.93 -9.38
N GLY A 15 -1.62 8.29 -10.52
CA GLY A 15 -0.88 8.30 -11.79
C GLY A 15 0.31 9.24 -11.87
N LYS A 16 0.36 10.29 -11.03
CA LYS A 16 1.46 11.26 -11.06
C LYS A 16 2.55 10.99 -10.02
N ASP A 17 2.39 9.94 -9.22
CA ASP A 17 3.43 9.58 -8.26
C ASP A 17 4.67 9.07 -9.00
N ASP A 18 5.84 9.31 -8.38
CA ASP A 18 7.10 8.84 -8.93
C ASP A 18 7.24 7.34 -8.65
N PRO A 19 7.37 6.50 -9.70
CA PRO A 19 7.47 5.05 -9.49
C PRO A 19 8.68 4.63 -8.65
N ALA A 20 9.80 5.38 -8.72
CA ALA A 20 10.98 5.05 -7.92
C ALA A 20 10.71 5.30 -6.43
N PHE A 21 10.06 6.41 -6.10
CA PHE A 21 9.71 6.69 -4.71
C PHE A 21 8.65 5.73 -4.19
N PHE A 22 7.69 5.38 -5.02
CA PHE A 22 6.68 4.40 -4.66
C PHE A 22 7.34 3.04 -4.37
N ASP A 23 8.25 2.60 -5.22
CA ASP A 23 9.01 1.37 -5.02
C ASP A 23 9.77 1.40 -3.69
N MET A 24 10.47 2.50 -3.42
CA MET A 24 11.23 2.67 -2.18
C MET A 24 10.32 2.63 -0.96
N ALA A 25 9.13 3.24 -1.05
CA ALA A 25 8.18 3.26 0.06
C ALA A 25 7.70 1.84 0.39
N VAL A 26 7.35 1.06 -0.63
CA VAL A 26 6.90 -0.32 -0.41
C VAL A 26 8.05 -1.17 0.13
N GLU A 27 9.24 -1.02 -0.44
CA GLU A 27 10.41 -1.79 0.02
C GLU A 27 10.72 -1.49 1.49
N SER A 28 10.59 -0.24 1.90
CA SER A 28 10.86 0.13 3.29
C SER A 28 9.91 -0.56 4.26
N ILE A 29 8.65 -0.77 3.85
CA ILE A 29 7.68 -1.50 4.67
C ILE A 29 8.06 -2.96 4.77
N VAL A 30 8.45 -3.57 3.65
CA VAL A 30 8.83 -4.98 3.61
C VAL A 30 10.06 -5.25 4.47
N GLN A 31 10.98 -4.28 4.54
CA GLN A 31 12.24 -4.42 5.26
C GLN A 31 12.16 -4.01 6.73
N GLN A 32 11.00 -3.59 7.21
CA GLN A 32 10.86 -3.18 8.61
C GLN A 32 11.20 -4.33 9.56
N THR A 33 11.78 -3.97 10.71
CA THR A 33 12.08 -4.92 11.78
C THR A 33 10.81 -5.62 12.26
N VAL A 34 9.71 -4.86 12.35
CA VAL A 34 8.40 -5.41 12.69
C VAL A 34 7.50 -5.21 11.46
N PRO A 35 7.36 -6.23 10.63
CA PRO A 35 6.54 -6.10 9.43
C PRO A 35 5.05 -6.01 9.76
N PRO A 36 4.26 -5.37 8.90
CA PRO A 36 2.82 -5.33 9.12
C PRO A 36 2.18 -6.69 8.90
N ASN A 37 0.96 -6.84 9.40
CA ASN A 37 0.17 -8.05 9.20
C ASN A 37 -0.61 -8.04 7.89
N GLU A 38 -0.73 -6.87 7.27
CA GLU A 38 -1.29 -6.72 5.93
C GLU A 38 -0.93 -5.35 5.38
N ILE A 39 -0.93 -5.25 4.05
CA ILE A 39 -0.76 -3.98 3.36
C ILE A 39 -1.97 -3.80 2.45
N VAL A 40 -2.66 -2.68 2.57
CA VAL A 40 -3.78 -2.32 1.71
C VAL A 40 -3.35 -1.12 0.89
N LEU A 41 -3.27 -1.31 -0.42
CA LEU A 41 -2.89 -0.27 -1.37
C LEU A 41 -4.11 0.10 -2.21
N THR A 42 -4.50 1.37 -2.19
CA THR A 42 -5.54 1.88 -3.06
C THR A 42 -4.90 2.65 -4.22
N VAL A 43 -5.23 2.24 -5.43
CA VAL A 43 -4.78 2.89 -6.65
C VAL A 43 -5.85 3.88 -7.06
N ASP A 44 -5.56 5.18 -6.92
CA ASP A 44 -6.54 6.25 -7.08
C ASP A 44 -6.64 6.67 -8.56
N GLY A 45 -7.34 5.87 -9.32
CA GLY A 45 -7.58 6.10 -10.73
C GLY A 45 -6.52 5.48 -11.63
N PRO A 46 -6.54 5.84 -12.92
CA PRO A 46 -5.61 5.25 -13.88
C PRO A 46 -4.15 5.53 -13.55
N ILE A 47 -3.29 4.56 -13.75
CA ILE A 47 -1.84 4.66 -13.51
C ILE A 47 -1.08 4.23 -14.76
N PRO A 48 0.12 4.78 -14.97
CA PRO A 48 0.98 4.34 -16.07
C PRO A 48 1.56 2.96 -15.78
N GLU A 49 2.06 2.33 -16.82
CA GLU A 49 2.63 0.98 -16.73
C GLU A 49 3.79 0.91 -15.74
N CYS A 50 4.58 1.98 -15.63
CA CYS A 50 5.72 1.98 -14.71
C CYS A 50 5.30 1.83 -13.25
N ILE A 51 4.13 2.37 -12.86
CA ILE A 51 3.59 2.18 -11.52
C ILE A 51 2.99 0.79 -11.38
N GLN A 52 2.27 0.32 -12.41
CA GLN A 52 1.70 -1.01 -12.39
C GLN A 52 2.79 -2.07 -12.26
N THR A 53 3.93 -1.87 -12.91
CA THR A 53 5.07 -2.78 -12.82
C THR A 53 5.58 -2.91 -11.38
N VAL A 54 5.63 -1.80 -10.64
CA VAL A 54 6.02 -1.85 -9.23
C VAL A 54 5.02 -2.68 -8.42
N ILE A 55 3.72 -2.48 -8.66
CA ILE A 55 2.68 -3.25 -7.96
C ILE A 55 2.86 -4.75 -8.23
N GLU A 56 3.04 -5.14 -9.48
CA GLU A 56 3.21 -6.54 -9.83
C GLU A 56 4.47 -7.15 -9.21
N LYS A 57 5.55 -6.36 -9.15
CA LYS A 57 6.79 -6.79 -8.50
C LYS A 57 6.53 -7.21 -7.05
N TYR A 58 5.79 -6.39 -6.31
CA TYR A 58 5.55 -6.67 -4.89
C TYR A 58 4.48 -7.72 -4.67
N ARG A 59 3.55 -7.89 -5.59
CA ARG A 59 2.62 -9.01 -5.53
C ARG A 59 3.37 -10.34 -5.56
N LYS A 60 4.40 -10.41 -6.39
CA LYS A 60 5.21 -11.63 -6.52
C LYS A 60 6.17 -11.79 -5.35
N LYS A 61 6.72 -10.69 -4.86
CA LYS A 61 7.73 -10.72 -3.81
C LYS A 61 7.15 -10.99 -2.43
N MET A 62 5.97 -10.43 -2.15
CA MET A 62 5.34 -10.57 -0.84
C MET A 62 4.48 -11.84 -0.79
N THR A 63 5.04 -12.90 -0.22
CA THR A 63 4.33 -14.16 -0.05
C THR A 63 3.85 -14.39 1.37
N MET A 64 4.45 -13.67 2.34
CA MET A 64 4.14 -13.84 3.76
C MET A 64 3.23 -12.76 4.32
N ILE A 65 3.14 -11.61 3.64
CA ILE A 65 2.31 -10.49 4.06
C ILE A 65 1.16 -10.35 3.07
N PRO A 66 -0.10 -10.45 3.50
CA PRO A 66 -1.22 -10.20 2.61
C PRO A 66 -1.13 -8.80 1.99
N PHE A 67 -1.21 -8.72 0.69
CA PHE A 67 -1.09 -7.48 -0.06
C PHE A 67 -2.35 -7.31 -0.91
N GLN A 68 -3.27 -6.47 -0.44
CA GLN A 68 -4.51 -6.20 -1.13
C GLN A 68 -4.39 -4.91 -1.95
N VAL A 69 -4.72 -4.99 -3.23
CA VAL A 69 -4.67 -3.83 -4.12
C VAL A 69 -6.08 -3.53 -4.59
N ILE A 70 -6.52 -2.29 -4.38
CA ILE A 70 -7.86 -1.84 -4.75
C ILE A 70 -7.72 -0.78 -5.84
N TYR A 71 -8.32 -1.02 -7.00
CA TYR A 71 -8.25 -0.10 -8.14
C TYR A 71 -9.54 0.70 -8.23
N LEU A 72 -9.43 2.02 -8.07
CA LEU A 72 -10.57 2.92 -8.31
C LEU A 72 -10.64 3.23 -9.81
N GLU A 73 -11.84 3.32 -10.36
CA GLU A 73 -12.01 3.56 -11.78
C GLU A 73 -11.50 4.92 -12.22
N ARG A 74 -11.56 5.89 -11.32
CA ARG A 74 -11.14 7.26 -11.63
C ARG A 74 -10.46 7.86 -10.41
N ASN A 75 -9.72 8.94 -10.62
CA ASN A 75 -9.11 9.68 -9.54
C ASN A 75 -10.19 10.33 -8.68
N MET A 76 -10.32 9.89 -7.45
CA MET A 76 -11.33 10.36 -6.51
C MET A 76 -10.78 11.36 -5.51
N GLY A 77 -9.47 11.57 -5.53
CA GLY A 77 -8.82 12.45 -4.59
C GLY A 77 -8.23 11.70 -3.41
N HIS A 78 -7.25 12.33 -2.77
CA HIS A 78 -6.46 11.71 -1.71
C HIS A 78 -7.30 11.28 -0.51
N GLY A 79 -8.24 12.13 -0.09
CA GLY A 79 -9.09 11.81 1.06
C GLY A 79 -9.98 10.61 0.83
N GLU A 80 -10.59 10.53 -0.35
CA GLU A 80 -11.47 9.41 -0.68
C GLU A 80 -10.68 8.10 -0.83
N ALA A 81 -9.51 8.17 -1.49
CA ALA A 81 -8.66 6.99 -1.64
C ALA A 81 -8.22 6.46 -0.28
N ARG A 82 -7.88 7.36 0.63
CA ARG A 82 -7.47 6.99 1.99
C ARG A 82 -8.63 6.35 2.75
N ARG A 83 -9.84 6.88 2.59
CA ARG A 83 -11.02 6.32 3.22
C ARG A 83 -11.28 4.89 2.74
N VAL A 84 -11.20 4.65 1.44
CA VAL A 84 -11.37 3.32 0.88
C VAL A 84 -10.31 2.36 1.44
N SER A 85 -9.07 2.82 1.50
CA SER A 85 -7.98 2.01 2.02
C SER A 85 -8.24 1.61 3.48
N PHE A 86 -8.67 2.56 4.32
CA PHE A 86 -8.99 2.29 5.72
C PHE A 86 -10.10 1.27 5.86
N GLU A 87 -11.15 1.37 5.05
CA GLU A 87 -12.28 0.45 5.13
C GLU A 87 -11.90 -0.99 4.84
N HIS A 88 -10.83 -1.20 4.09
CA HIS A 88 -10.37 -2.54 3.74
C HIS A 88 -9.31 -3.08 4.68
N CYS A 89 -8.81 -2.27 5.61
CA CYS A 89 -7.88 -2.73 6.63
C CYS A 89 -8.64 -3.56 7.66
N THR A 90 -8.06 -4.69 8.05
CA THR A 90 -8.73 -5.62 8.97
C THR A 90 -8.25 -5.50 10.42
N HIS A 91 -7.20 -4.72 10.68
CA HIS A 91 -6.70 -4.52 12.03
C HIS A 91 -7.03 -3.12 12.53
N GLU A 92 -7.23 -2.99 13.84
CA GLU A 92 -7.56 -1.70 14.46
C GLU A 92 -6.44 -0.69 14.34
N LEU A 93 -5.19 -1.17 14.46
CA LEU A 93 -4.04 -0.29 14.31
C LEU A 93 -3.69 -0.19 12.84
N ILE A 94 -3.64 1.04 12.33
CA ILE A 94 -3.37 1.31 10.91
C ILE A 94 -2.26 2.34 10.83
N ALA A 95 -1.16 1.97 10.17
CA ALA A 95 -0.08 2.89 9.88
C ALA A 95 -0.27 3.46 8.48
N LEU A 96 -0.15 4.77 8.36
CA LEU A 96 -0.24 5.45 7.07
C LEU A 96 1.14 5.52 6.45
N MET A 97 1.22 5.27 5.15
CA MET A 97 2.46 5.39 4.41
C MET A 97 2.18 6.10 3.09
N ASP A 98 2.93 7.14 2.80
CA ASP A 98 2.81 7.85 1.53
C ASP A 98 3.63 7.16 0.45
N ALA A 99 3.14 7.23 -0.80
CA ALA A 99 3.83 6.65 -1.94
C ALA A 99 5.00 7.50 -2.42
N ASP A 100 5.17 8.69 -1.90
CA ASP A 100 6.23 9.60 -2.29
C ASP A 100 7.07 10.11 -1.12
#